data_5f0ab50532275904ca23e7aca71b27ec
#
_entry.id   5f0ab50532275904ca23e7aca71b27ec
#
_cell.length_a   1.000
_cell.length_b   1.000
_cell.length_c   1.000
_cell.angle_alpha   90.00
_cell.angle_beta   90.00
_cell.angle_gamma   90.00
#
_symmetry.space_group_name_H-M   'P 1'
#
loop_
_entity.id
_entity.type
_entity.pdbx_description
1 polymer ?
#
loop_
_entity_poly.entity_id
_entity_poly.type
_entity_poly.pdbx_seq_one_letter_code
_entity_poly.pdbx_strand_id
1 'polypeptide(L)'
;MALDVTFAVSTWLWTSPFDQETVKLFPRIKEFGFDSVEIPVEDPALIDCNLVNQALKDNGLNPIICGAFGTSRDLTNDDASFHQTSFDYLDACFEITAKLGAKFVAGPMYSAVGKARLVSPEQKKIEWDRAVKNLRIVCQKARIHSLEIALEPLNRFETDLINTCEELMELIKDINEPEAKVLLDGFHMNIEERDAEAAIKLAGEKLVHFQVSENYRGTPGTGQTRWDAYKRGLEAINYTGVVSIESFTPDIKELAGAVCIWKPLAKSQGGFAEEGLKFLKKWAGKSEDERGLVLGVG
;
A
#
# COMPACT_ATOMS: atom_id res chain seq x y z
N MET A 1 0.01 -22.01 12.58
CA MET A 1 1.17 -22.32 11.70
C MET A 1 1.95 -21.04 11.44
N ALA A 2 3.18 -21.10 10.92
CA ALA A 2 3.87 -19.90 10.47
C ALA A 2 3.19 -19.38 9.18
N LEU A 3 3.05 -18.05 9.06
CA LEU A 3 2.63 -17.44 7.81
C LEU A 3 3.76 -17.49 6.80
N ASP A 4 3.48 -17.91 5.57
CA ASP A 4 4.43 -17.88 4.45
C ASP A 4 4.37 -16.54 3.72
N VAL A 5 4.77 -15.46 4.42
CA VAL A 5 4.76 -14.09 3.92
C VAL A 5 6.17 -13.52 3.85
N THR A 6 6.39 -12.54 3.00
CA THR A 6 7.58 -11.69 2.98
C THR A 6 7.29 -10.34 3.61
N PHE A 7 8.34 -9.58 3.95
CA PHE A 7 8.18 -8.30 4.62
C PHE A 7 8.74 -7.14 3.80
N ALA A 8 8.01 -6.05 3.81
CA ALA A 8 8.41 -4.79 3.19
C ALA A 8 8.31 -3.61 4.15
N VAL A 9 8.85 -2.48 3.73
CA VAL A 9 8.67 -1.20 4.39
C VAL A 9 8.54 -0.10 3.34
N SER A 10 7.61 0.83 3.56
CA SER A 10 7.45 2.01 2.73
C SER A 10 8.55 3.04 3.02
N THR A 11 9.09 3.63 1.95
CA THR A 11 10.10 4.69 2.08
C THR A 11 9.52 5.99 2.63
N TRP A 12 8.19 6.16 2.65
CA TRP A 12 7.52 7.26 3.36
C TRP A 12 7.87 7.32 4.86
N LEU A 13 8.33 6.20 5.42
CA LEU A 13 8.84 6.19 6.79
C LEU A 13 10.03 7.15 6.98
N TRP A 14 10.79 7.47 5.94
CA TRP A 14 12.00 8.31 6.01
C TRP A 14 11.94 9.56 5.16
N THR A 15 11.26 9.53 4.01
CA THR A 15 11.32 10.60 3.01
C THR A 15 10.07 10.71 2.15
N SER A 16 9.87 11.88 1.57
CA SER A 16 8.90 12.21 0.52
C SER A 16 9.36 13.50 -0.17
N PRO A 17 9.23 13.63 -1.51
CA PRO A 17 8.86 12.57 -2.44
C PRO A 17 9.96 11.51 -2.60
N PHE A 18 9.61 10.36 -3.17
CA PHE A 18 10.60 9.39 -3.62
C PHE A 18 11.38 9.97 -4.81
N ASP A 19 12.71 9.98 -4.70
CA ASP A 19 13.62 10.49 -5.72
C ASP A 19 14.89 9.64 -5.84
N GLN A 20 15.88 10.10 -6.61
CA GLN A 20 17.16 9.42 -6.79
C GLN A 20 17.98 9.28 -5.50
N GLU A 21 17.82 10.18 -4.54
CA GLU A 21 18.52 10.11 -3.25
C GLU A 21 17.91 9.02 -2.34
N THR A 22 16.63 8.72 -2.53
CA THR A 22 15.90 7.73 -1.72
C THR A 22 16.46 6.33 -1.87
N VAL A 23 17.07 5.98 -3.01
CA VAL A 23 17.70 4.66 -3.21
C VAL A 23 18.86 4.39 -2.22
N LYS A 24 19.43 5.43 -1.63
CA LYS A 24 20.47 5.30 -0.59
C LYS A 24 19.96 4.65 0.70
N LEU A 25 18.65 4.54 0.88
CA LEU A 25 18.04 3.81 1.98
C LEU A 25 18.06 2.28 1.77
N PHE A 26 18.17 1.79 0.54
CA PHE A 26 18.00 0.38 0.20
C PHE A 26 19.02 -0.54 0.90
N PRO A 27 20.33 -0.20 0.98
CA PRO A 27 21.28 -1.00 1.76
C PRO A 27 20.83 -1.17 3.22
N ARG A 28 20.38 -0.08 3.86
CA ARG A 28 19.92 -0.11 5.25
C ARG A 28 18.62 -0.89 5.43
N ILE A 29 17.68 -0.76 4.50
CA ILE A 29 16.44 -1.55 4.49
C ILE A 29 16.77 -3.04 4.42
N LYS A 30 17.74 -3.41 3.59
CA LYS A 30 18.23 -4.80 3.50
C LYS A 30 18.94 -5.27 4.77
N GLU A 31 19.76 -4.42 5.39
CA GLU A 31 20.45 -4.72 6.67
C GLU A 31 19.45 -5.01 7.79
N PHE A 32 18.31 -4.32 7.85
CA PHE A 32 17.22 -4.63 8.78
C PHE A 32 16.63 -6.02 8.52
N GLY A 33 16.76 -6.56 7.31
CA GLY A 33 16.31 -7.88 6.91
C GLY A 33 14.94 -7.90 6.24
N PHE A 34 14.55 -6.82 5.58
CA PHE A 34 13.37 -6.77 4.69
C PHE A 34 13.66 -7.49 3.36
N ASP A 35 12.60 -8.04 2.77
CA ASP A 35 12.63 -8.74 1.48
C ASP A 35 12.28 -7.81 0.32
N SER A 36 11.53 -6.76 0.62
CA SER A 36 10.97 -5.84 -0.36
C SER A 36 11.00 -4.41 0.16
N VAL A 37 10.93 -3.44 -0.76
CA VAL A 37 10.77 -2.02 -0.46
C VAL A 37 9.52 -1.51 -1.19
N GLU A 38 8.70 -0.75 -0.47
CA GLU A 38 7.54 -0.09 -1.02
C GLU A 38 7.93 1.32 -1.46
N ILE A 39 7.71 1.58 -2.75
CA ILE A 39 8.10 2.79 -3.46
C ILE A 39 6.84 3.59 -3.77
N PRO A 40 6.59 4.69 -3.05
CA PRO A 40 5.51 5.59 -3.38
C PRO A 40 5.88 6.46 -4.58
N VAL A 41 4.97 6.54 -5.54
CA VAL A 41 5.14 7.36 -6.75
C VAL A 41 4.35 8.65 -6.58
N GLU A 42 4.92 9.64 -5.90
CA GLU A 42 4.28 10.96 -5.78
C GLU A 42 4.37 11.75 -7.08
N ASP A 43 5.58 11.81 -7.65
CA ASP A 43 5.87 12.39 -8.95
C ASP A 43 6.66 11.40 -9.82
N PRO A 44 6.03 10.83 -10.87
CA PRO A 44 6.70 9.90 -11.77
C PRO A 44 7.98 10.43 -12.41
N ALA A 45 8.10 11.75 -12.60
CA ALA A 45 9.25 12.37 -13.23
C ALA A 45 10.53 12.31 -12.39
N LEU A 46 10.41 12.09 -11.07
CA LEU A 46 11.54 11.98 -10.15
C LEU A 46 12.17 10.58 -10.13
N ILE A 47 11.53 9.58 -10.75
CA ILE A 47 11.95 8.18 -10.66
C ILE A 47 12.82 7.78 -11.87
N ASP A 48 14.12 7.66 -11.65
CA ASP A 48 15.02 7.01 -12.60
C ASP A 48 14.95 5.47 -12.43
N CYS A 49 14.16 4.82 -13.29
CA CYS A 49 13.96 3.38 -13.24
C CYS A 49 15.26 2.58 -13.39
N ASN A 50 16.28 3.09 -14.10
CA ASN A 50 17.55 2.38 -14.24
C ASN A 50 18.32 2.40 -12.94
N LEU A 51 18.41 3.57 -12.28
CA LEU A 51 19.04 3.71 -10.98
C LEU A 51 18.33 2.87 -9.91
N VAL A 52 17.00 2.93 -9.87
CA VAL A 52 16.20 2.16 -8.91
C VAL A 52 16.37 0.65 -9.14
N ASN A 53 16.30 0.17 -10.38
CA ASN A 53 16.52 -1.24 -10.72
C ASN A 53 17.91 -1.73 -10.31
N GLN A 54 18.94 -0.90 -10.53
CA GLN A 54 20.30 -1.26 -10.11
C GLN A 54 20.37 -1.37 -8.58
N ALA A 55 19.82 -0.40 -7.85
CA ALA A 55 19.83 -0.42 -6.39
C ALA A 55 19.01 -1.60 -5.81
N LEU A 56 17.88 -1.96 -6.41
CA LEU A 56 17.09 -3.14 -6.04
C LEU A 56 17.92 -4.42 -6.20
N LYS A 57 18.59 -4.59 -7.32
CA LYS A 57 19.43 -5.76 -7.61
C LYS A 57 20.62 -5.85 -6.67
N ASP A 58 21.34 -4.75 -6.46
CA ASP A 58 22.53 -4.69 -5.60
C ASP A 58 22.22 -5.06 -4.15
N ASN A 59 20.97 -4.78 -3.71
CA ASN A 59 20.53 -5.05 -2.35
C ASN A 59 19.62 -6.29 -2.23
N GLY A 60 19.28 -6.97 -3.34
CA GLY A 60 18.37 -8.12 -3.32
C GLY A 60 17.01 -7.79 -2.70
N LEU A 61 16.43 -6.62 -3.08
CA LEU A 61 15.10 -6.16 -2.67
C LEU A 61 14.13 -6.28 -3.84
N ASN A 62 12.88 -6.64 -3.54
CA ASN A 62 11.80 -6.63 -4.51
C ASN A 62 11.01 -5.31 -4.42
N PRO A 63 10.58 -4.72 -5.54
CA PRO A 63 9.79 -3.50 -5.52
C PRO A 63 8.30 -3.79 -5.28
N ILE A 64 7.65 -2.88 -4.56
CA ILE A 64 6.20 -2.73 -4.48
C ILE A 64 5.90 -1.28 -4.85
N ILE A 65 4.91 -1.04 -5.69
CA ILE A 65 4.60 0.30 -6.16
C ILE A 65 3.27 0.76 -5.57
N CYS A 66 3.32 1.89 -4.84
CA CYS A 66 2.14 2.57 -4.33
C CYS A 66 1.97 3.92 -5.02
N GLY A 67 0.75 4.23 -5.41
CA GLY A 67 0.39 5.53 -5.95
C GLY A 67 0.03 6.54 -4.85
N ALA A 68 0.19 7.82 -5.17
CA ALA A 68 -0.25 8.94 -4.34
C ALA A 68 -1.42 9.67 -5.02
N PHE A 69 -2.59 9.68 -4.38
CA PHE A 69 -3.84 10.18 -4.97
C PHE A 69 -4.34 11.44 -4.25
N GLY A 70 -3.62 12.55 -4.47
CA GLY A 70 -4.01 13.87 -3.95
C GLY A 70 -5.18 14.49 -4.70
N THR A 71 -5.49 15.74 -4.35
CA THR A 71 -6.71 16.45 -4.77
C THR A 71 -6.92 16.60 -6.28
N SER A 72 -5.85 16.54 -7.08
CA SER A 72 -5.92 16.62 -8.55
C SER A 72 -6.16 15.28 -9.24
N ARG A 73 -6.10 14.16 -8.51
CA ARG A 73 -6.24 12.79 -9.02
C ARG A 73 -7.54 12.17 -8.50
N ASP A 74 -8.66 12.55 -9.10
CA ASP A 74 -10.00 12.16 -8.65
C ASP A 74 -10.84 11.60 -9.80
N LEU A 75 -10.97 10.27 -9.86
CA LEU A 75 -11.77 9.58 -10.88
C LEU A 75 -13.28 9.74 -10.67
N THR A 76 -13.71 10.36 -9.56
CA THR A 76 -15.12 10.63 -9.26
C THR A 76 -15.51 12.09 -9.44
N ASN A 77 -14.58 12.96 -9.86
CA ASN A 77 -14.83 14.38 -10.06
C ASN A 77 -15.87 14.62 -11.20
N ASP A 78 -16.62 15.72 -11.11
CA ASP A 78 -17.54 16.11 -12.18
C ASP A 78 -16.82 16.65 -13.41
N ASP A 79 -15.64 17.25 -13.20
CA ASP A 79 -14.77 17.73 -14.27
C ASP A 79 -13.89 16.58 -14.80
N ALA A 80 -14.05 16.25 -16.08
CA ALA A 80 -13.30 15.19 -16.75
C ALA A 80 -11.79 15.46 -16.83
N SER A 81 -11.32 16.69 -16.62
CA SER A 81 -9.90 17.02 -16.58
C SER A 81 -9.17 16.31 -15.42
N PHE A 82 -9.87 16.10 -14.28
CA PHE A 82 -9.33 15.32 -13.16
C PHE A 82 -9.18 13.84 -13.50
N HIS A 83 -10.10 13.30 -14.32
CA HIS A 83 -9.98 11.92 -14.81
C HIS A 83 -8.77 11.78 -15.72
N GLN A 84 -8.57 12.73 -16.65
CA GLN A 84 -7.41 12.69 -17.54
C GLN A 84 -6.10 12.80 -16.75
N THR A 85 -6.01 13.72 -15.79
CA THR A 85 -4.85 13.84 -14.89
C THR A 85 -4.58 12.51 -14.15
N SER A 86 -5.63 11.83 -13.68
CA SER A 86 -5.51 10.53 -13.02
C SER A 86 -5.04 9.44 -13.99
N PHE A 87 -5.56 9.42 -15.22
CA PHE A 87 -5.16 8.44 -16.24
C PHE A 87 -3.70 8.64 -16.68
N ASP A 88 -3.27 9.87 -16.93
CA ASP A 88 -1.89 10.19 -17.32
C ASP A 88 -0.90 9.81 -16.21
N TYR A 89 -1.27 10.08 -14.95
CA TYR A 89 -0.48 9.67 -13.80
C TYR A 89 -0.40 8.13 -13.66
N LEU A 90 -1.52 7.43 -13.80
CA LEU A 90 -1.55 5.97 -13.70
C LEU A 90 -0.81 5.30 -14.85
N ASP A 91 -0.87 5.84 -16.08
CA ASP A 91 -0.07 5.36 -17.21
C ASP A 91 1.44 5.43 -16.87
N ALA A 92 1.91 6.54 -16.30
CA ALA A 92 3.29 6.67 -15.86
C ALA A 92 3.64 5.68 -14.73
N CYS A 93 2.72 5.47 -13.75
CA CYS A 93 2.90 4.47 -12.71
C CYS A 93 3.00 3.05 -13.29
N PHE A 94 2.18 2.68 -14.27
CA PHE A 94 2.24 1.36 -14.92
C PHE A 94 3.55 1.16 -15.67
N GLU A 95 4.05 2.19 -16.39
CA GLU A 95 5.36 2.11 -17.02
C GLU A 95 6.49 1.89 -16.01
N ILE A 96 6.50 2.63 -14.89
CA ILE A 96 7.47 2.46 -13.82
C ILE A 96 7.37 1.05 -13.23
N THR A 97 6.15 0.60 -12.91
CA THR A 97 5.88 -0.71 -12.33
C THR A 97 6.41 -1.84 -13.22
N ALA A 98 6.12 -1.77 -14.53
CA ALA A 98 6.61 -2.74 -15.51
C ALA A 98 8.15 -2.72 -15.64
N LYS A 99 8.76 -1.53 -15.70
CA LYS A 99 10.22 -1.36 -15.78
C LYS A 99 10.93 -1.88 -14.52
N LEU A 100 10.33 -1.74 -13.35
CA LEU A 100 10.88 -2.22 -12.08
C LEU A 100 10.56 -3.69 -11.80
N GLY A 101 9.68 -4.33 -12.58
CA GLY A 101 9.32 -5.73 -12.41
C GLY A 101 8.36 -5.99 -11.26
N ALA A 102 7.66 -4.97 -10.75
CA ALA A 102 6.56 -5.14 -9.80
C ALA A 102 5.31 -5.66 -10.52
N LYS A 103 4.30 -6.10 -9.75
CA LYS A 103 3.14 -6.80 -10.31
C LYS A 103 1.88 -5.95 -10.35
N PHE A 104 1.79 -4.93 -9.51
CA PHE A 104 0.61 -4.08 -9.37
C PHE A 104 1.00 -2.65 -8.98
N VAL A 105 0.06 -1.74 -9.19
CA VAL A 105 0.05 -0.41 -8.56
C VAL A 105 -1.02 -0.42 -7.47
N ALA A 106 -0.64 -0.06 -6.24
CA ALA A 106 -1.53 -0.06 -5.08
C ALA A 106 -1.97 1.35 -4.68
N GLY A 107 -3.12 1.46 -4.03
CA GLY A 107 -3.61 2.68 -3.39
C GLY A 107 -5.07 3.01 -3.71
N PRO A 108 -5.61 4.11 -3.15
CA PRO A 108 -7.03 4.50 -3.24
C PRO A 108 -7.34 5.25 -4.54
N MET A 109 -7.00 4.68 -5.69
CA MET A 109 -7.07 5.35 -7.00
C MET A 109 -8.48 5.66 -7.51
N TYR A 110 -9.53 5.28 -6.79
CA TYR A 110 -10.92 5.56 -7.16
C TYR A 110 -11.32 7.03 -6.95
N SER A 111 -10.75 7.72 -5.94
CA SER A 111 -11.04 9.14 -5.68
C SER A 111 -9.84 9.84 -5.03
N ALA A 112 -9.90 11.18 -4.93
CA ALA A 112 -8.88 11.95 -4.23
C ALA A 112 -8.91 11.67 -2.73
N VAL A 113 -7.73 11.47 -2.13
CA VAL A 113 -7.53 11.43 -0.68
C VAL A 113 -7.86 12.80 -0.08
N GLY A 114 -8.57 12.81 1.03
CA GLY A 114 -9.08 14.02 1.68
C GLY A 114 -10.50 14.43 1.21
N LYS A 115 -11.10 13.70 0.27
CA LYS A 115 -12.49 13.89 -0.17
C LYS A 115 -13.44 13.20 0.82
N ALA A 116 -13.66 13.83 1.99
CA ALA A 116 -14.48 13.31 3.09
C ALA A 116 -15.63 14.29 3.38
N ARG A 117 -16.84 13.98 2.86
CA ARG A 117 -18.03 14.86 2.87
C ARG A 117 -19.27 14.04 3.22
N LEU A 118 -20.27 14.71 3.75
CA LEU A 118 -21.62 14.16 3.81
C LEU A 118 -22.37 14.53 2.52
N VAL A 119 -22.55 13.57 1.63
CA VAL A 119 -23.27 13.74 0.36
C VAL A 119 -24.61 12.99 0.39
N SER A 120 -25.54 13.38 -0.50
CA SER A 120 -26.80 12.64 -0.64
C SER A 120 -26.57 11.24 -1.24
N PRO A 121 -27.47 10.27 -1.01
CA PRO A 121 -27.40 8.95 -1.63
C PRO A 121 -27.31 9.01 -3.16
N GLU A 122 -27.99 9.96 -3.79
CA GLU A 122 -27.97 10.18 -5.23
C GLU A 122 -26.59 10.62 -5.70
N GLN A 123 -25.96 11.55 -4.98
CA GLN A 123 -24.59 12.00 -5.29
C GLN A 123 -23.58 10.87 -5.08
N LYS A 124 -23.70 10.11 -3.99
CA LYS A 124 -22.84 8.94 -3.74
C LYS A 124 -22.95 7.94 -4.89
N LYS A 125 -24.18 7.68 -5.38
CA LYS A 125 -24.37 6.79 -6.53
C LYS A 125 -23.74 7.31 -7.81
N ILE A 126 -23.84 8.60 -8.10
CA ILE A 126 -23.21 9.23 -9.27
C ILE A 126 -21.69 9.07 -9.21
N GLU A 127 -21.08 9.31 -8.05
CA GLU A 127 -19.64 9.16 -7.85
C GLU A 127 -19.21 7.69 -7.94
N TRP A 128 -19.99 6.77 -7.39
CA TRP A 128 -19.78 5.34 -7.51
C TRP A 128 -19.79 4.87 -8.98
N ASP A 129 -20.84 5.22 -9.73
CA ASP A 129 -20.97 4.82 -11.13
C ASP A 129 -19.82 5.38 -11.98
N ARG A 130 -19.34 6.58 -11.63
CA ARG A 130 -18.20 7.23 -12.26
C ARG A 130 -16.88 6.52 -11.91
N ALA A 131 -16.69 6.15 -10.64
CA ALA A 131 -15.54 5.33 -10.20
C ALA A 131 -15.50 4.00 -10.94
N VAL A 132 -16.62 3.26 -11.01
CA VAL A 132 -16.71 1.99 -11.74
C VAL A 132 -16.33 2.17 -13.22
N LYS A 133 -16.90 3.16 -13.89
CA LYS A 133 -16.60 3.45 -15.30
C LYS A 133 -15.13 3.73 -15.53
N ASN A 134 -14.54 4.59 -14.72
CA ASN A 134 -13.16 5.04 -14.89
C ASN A 134 -12.16 3.95 -14.47
N LEU A 135 -12.44 3.18 -13.41
CA LEU A 135 -11.60 2.06 -13.00
C LEU A 135 -11.57 0.92 -14.02
N ARG A 136 -12.64 0.69 -14.79
CA ARG A 136 -12.59 -0.23 -15.94
C ARG A 136 -11.54 0.21 -16.96
N ILE A 137 -11.45 1.52 -17.25
CA ILE A 137 -10.41 2.07 -18.13
C ILE A 137 -9.02 1.85 -17.52
N VAL A 138 -8.87 2.08 -16.21
CA VAL A 138 -7.62 1.85 -15.49
C VAL A 138 -7.19 0.37 -15.55
N CYS A 139 -8.12 -0.57 -15.33
CA CYS A 139 -7.86 -2.00 -15.48
C CYS A 139 -7.37 -2.36 -16.90
N GLN A 140 -8.01 -1.79 -17.94
CA GLN A 140 -7.59 -2.02 -19.33
C GLN A 140 -6.18 -1.49 -19.59
N LYS A 141 -5.83 -0.32 -19.03
CA LYS A 141 -4.48 0.25 -19.10
C LYS A 141 -3.45 -0.64 -18.36
N ALA A 142 -3.75 -1.12 -17.15
CA ALA A 142 -2.90 -2.04 -16.43
C ALA A 142 -2.65 -3.35 -17.20
N ARG A 143 -3.69 -3.90 -17.84
CA ARG A 143 -3.63 -5.10 -18.68
C ARG A 143 -2.62 -4.99 -19.82
N ILE A 144 -2.45 -3.81 -20.44
CA ILE A 144 -1.47 -3.58 -21.52
C ILE A 144 -0.05 -3.91 -21.04
N HIS A 145 0.22 -3.67 -19.75
CA HIS A 145 1.50 -3.95 -19.12
C HIS A 145 1.54 -5.30 -18.38
N SER A 146 0.48 -6.12 -18.47
CA SER A 146 0.31 -7.36 -17.69
C SER A 146 0.36 -7.11 -16.18
N LEU A 147 -0.19 -5.99 -15.72
CA LEU A 147 -0.23 -5.56 -14.34
C LEU A 147 -1.65 -5.63 -13.77
N GLU A 148 -1.71 -5.60 -12.45
CA GLU A 148 -2.94 -5.49 -11.65
C GLU A 148 -3.02 -4.10 -10.98
N ILE A 149 -4.20 -3.76 -10.46
CA ILE A 149 -4.40 -2.63 -9.56
C ILE A 149 -4.87 -3.15 -8.20
N ALA A 150 -4.25 -2.70 -7.12
CA ALA A 150 -4.64 -3.07 -5.76
C ALA A 150 -5.35 -1.87 -5.10
N LEU A 151 -6.67 -1.93 -5.08
CA LEU A 151 -7.53 -0.86 -4.54
C LEU A 151 -7.55 -0.92 -3.02
N GLU A 152 -7.55 0.24 -2.37
CA GLU A 152 -7.43 0.39 -0.93
C GLU A 152 -8.65 1.10 -0.32
N PRO A 153 -9.38 0.52 0.63
CA PRO A 153 -10.37 1.25 1.42
C PRO A 153 -9.64 2.10 2.47
N LEU A 154 -10.01 3.38 2.55
CA LEU A 154 -9.44 4.32 3.51
C LEU A 154 -10.40 4.60 4.66
N ASN A 155 -9.87 5.10 5.77
CA ASN A 155 -10.70 5.56 6.87
C ASN A 155 -11.58 6.76 6.48
N ARG A 156 -12.66 6.98 7.26
CA ARG A 156 -13.70 8.02 7.04
C ARG A 156 -13.19 9.46 7.08
N PHE A 157 -11.97 9.69 7.57
CA PHE A 157 -11.38 11.03 7.62
C PHE A 157 -10.66 11.37 6.31
N GLU A 158 -10.37 10.36 5.48
CA GLU A 158 -9.63 10.48 4.23
C GLU A 158 -10.50 10.28 2.99
N THR A 159 -11.62 9.54 3.11
CA THR A 159 -12.59 9.38 2.00
C THR A 159 -14.01 9.18 2.51
N ASP A 160 -15.00 9.62 1.71
CA ASP A 160 -16.42 9.33 1.94
C ASP A 160 -16.98 8.24 1.01
N LEU A 161 -16.15 7.62 0.17
CA LEU A 161 -16.63 6.70 -0.85
C LEU A 161 -16.50 5.22 -0.45
N ILE A 162 -15.31 4.77 -0.08
CA ILE A 162 -14.98 3.37 0.23
C ILE A 162 -14.21 3.31 1.54
N ASN A 163 -14.85 2.80 2.60
CA ASN A 163 -14.23 2.74 3.93
C ASN A 163 -13.97 1.30 4.42
N THR A 164 -14.71 0.32 3.91
CA THR A 164 -14.60 -1.07 4.36
C THR A 164 -14.22 -2.02 3.21
N CYS A 165 -13.69 -3.18 3.58
CA CYS A 165 -13.46 -4.25 2.63
C CYS A 165 -14.75 -4.71 1.94
N GLU A 166 -15.91 -4.67 2.63
CA GLU A 166 -17.20 -5.02 2.05
C GLU A 166 -17.57 -4.05 0.92
N GLU A 167 -17.49 -2.74 1.15
CA GLU A 167 -17.74 -1.72 0.10
C GLU A 167 -16.74 -1.86 -1.06
N LEU A 168 -15.46 -2.16 -0.77
CA LEU A 168 -14.46 -2.37 -1.81
C LEU A 168 -14.77 -3.61 -2.66
N MET A 169 -15.20 -4.70 -2.06
CA MET A 169 -15.57 -5.91 -2.79
C MET A 169 -16.82 -5.72 -3.65
N GLU A 170 -17.77 -4.88 -3.21
CA GLU A 170 -18.89 -4.45 -4.05
C GLU A 170 -18.41 -3.62 -5.25
N LEU A 171 -17.50 -2.66 -5.03
CA LEU A 171 -16.92 -1.87 -6.11
C LEU A 171 -16.18 -2.77 -7.12
N ILE A 172 -15.36 -3.70 -6.66
CA ILE A 172 -14.64 -4.65 -7.52
C ILE A 172 -15.61 -5.54 -8.32
N LYS A 173 -16.70 -5.98 -7.71
CA LYS A 173 -17.76 -6.72 -8.41
C LYS A 173 -18.39 -5.89 -9.52
N ASP A 174 -18.68 -4.61 -9.26
CA ASP A 174 -19.26 -3.72 -10.24
C ASP A 174 -18.27 -3.34 -11.35
N ILE A 175 -16.97 -3.22 -11.04
CA ILE A 175 -15.89 -3.05 -12.03
C ILE A 175 -15.84 -4.25 -12.97
N ASN A 176 -15.94 -5.47 -12.43
CA ASN A 176 -15.95 -6.74 -13.16
C ASN A 176 -14.79 -6.91 -14.14
N GLU A 177 -13.58 -6.55 -13.71
CA GLU A 177 -12.32 -6.75 -14.43
C GLU A 177 -11.36 -7.59 -13.58
N PRO A 178 -10.62 -8.57 -14.14
CA PRO A 178 -9.75 -9.46 -13.38
C PRO A 178 -8.54 -8.76 -12.74
N GLU A 179 -8.12 -7.61 -13.29
CA GLU A 179 -7.00 -6.82 -12.80
C GLU A 179 -7.33 -6.11 -11.48
N ALA A 180 -8.61 -5.95 -11.13
CA ALA A 180 -9.01 -5.30 -9.88
C ALA A 180 -8.80 -6.23 -8.68
N LYS A 181 -7.84 -5.86 -7.83
CA LYS A 181 -7.39 -6.56 -6.61
C LYS A 181 -7.56 -5.66 -5.39
N VAL A 182 -7.21 -6.20 -4.24
CA VAL A 182 -7.38 -5.57 -2.92
C VAL A 182 -6.03 -5.33 -2.27
N LEU A 183 -5.85 -4.12 -1.76
CA LEU A 183 -4.93 -3.77 -0.69
C LEU A 183 -5.75 -3.56 0.58
N LEU A 184 -5.35 -4.12 1.71
CA LEU A 184 -5.87 -3.77 3.02
C LEU A 184 -4.75 -3.20 3.88
N ASP A 185 -5.00 -2.06 4.52
CA ASP A 185 -4.10 -1.47 5.52
C ASP A 185 -4.70 -1.60 6.92
N GLY A 186 -3.96 -2.22 7.82
CA GLY A 186 -4.35 -2.43 9.21
C GLY A 186 -4.69 -1.14 9.96
N PHE A 187 -4.08 0.00 9.63
CA PHE A 187 -4.43 1.28 10.24
C PHE A 187 -5.87 1.69 9.89
N HIS A 188 -6.25 1.64 8.62
CA HIS A 188 -7.61 1.95 8.18
C HIS A 188 -8.61 0.93 8.73
N MET A 189 -8.27 -0.36 8.72
CA MET A 189 -9.08 -1.43 9.28
C MET A 189 -9.35 -1.25 10.78
N ASN A 190 -8.39 -0.75 11.57
CA ASN A 190 -8.60 -0.48 13.00
C ASN A 190 -9.68 0.57 13.27
N ILE A 191 -9.97 1.45 12.30
CA ILE A 191 -10.97 2.51 12.42
C ILE A 191 -12.32 2.02 11.88
N GLU A 192 -12.33 1.32 10.75
CA GLU A 192 -13.55 1.07 9.97
C GLU A 192 -14.11 -0.35 10.12
N GLU A 193 -13.24 -1.36 10.30
CA GLU A 193 -13.70 -2.75 10.31
C GLU A 193 -14.20 -3.18 11.70
N ARG A 194 -15.39 -3.74 11.75
CA ARG A 194 -15.94 -4.34 12.98
C ARG A 194 -15.25 -5.65 13.32
N ASP A 195 -14.85 -6.39 12.29
CA ASP A 195 -14.17 -7.68 12.39
C ASP A 195 -13.11 -7.78 11.27
N ALA A 196 -11.87 -7.51 11.64
CA ALA A 196 -10.75 -7.51 10.70
C ALA A 196 -10.45 -8.91 10.14
N GLU A 197 -10.71 -9.98 10.89
CA GLU A 197 -10.56 -11.35 10.40
C GLU A 197 -11.60 -11.66 9.31
N ALA A 198 -12.84 -11.25 9.52
CA ALA A 198 -13.91 -11.42 8.54
C ALA A 198 -13.64 -10.60 7.26
N ALA A 199 -13.14 -9.36 7.39
CA ALA A 199 -12.77 -8.50 6.27
C ALA A 199 -11.67 -9.13 5.41
N ILE A 200 -10.59 -9.65 6.02
CA ILE A 200 -9.53 -10.34 5.29
C ILE A 200 -10.06 -11.60 4.59
N LYS A 201 -10.90 -12.40 5.25
CA LYS A 201 -11.54 -13.58 4.64
C LYS A 201 -12.43 -13.21 3.46
N LEU A 202 -13.12 -12.08 3.52
CA LEU A 202 -13.97 -11.57 2.44
C LEU A 202 -13.13 -11.17 1.22
N ALA A 203 -11.98 -10.51 1.41
CA ALA A 203 -11.06 -10.18 0.33
C ALA A 203 -10.53 -11.45 -0.37
N GLY A 204 -10.26 -12.53 0.39
CA GLY A 204 -9.87 -13.83 -0.12
C GLY A 204 -8.65 -13.75 -1.04
N GLU A 205 -8.70 -14.45 -2.18
CA GLU A 205 -7.63 -14.47 -3.19
C GLU A 205 -7.42 -13.13 -3.95
N LYS A 206 -8.31 -12.17 -3.75
CA LYS A 206 -8.13 -10.83 -4.31
C LYS A 206 -7.18 -9.98 -3.48
N LEU A 207 -6.87 -10.34 -2.23
CA LEU A 207 -5.90 -9.65 -1.41
C LEU A 207 -4.49 -9.91 -1.95
N VAL A 208 -3.87 -8.89 -2.55
CA VAL A 208 -2.51 -8.99 -3.13
C VAL A 208 -1.47 -8.21 -2.34
N HIS A 209 -1.91 -7.28 -1.48
CA HIS A 209 -1.03 -6.48 -0.63
C HIS A 209 -1.66 -6.22 0.74
N PHE A 210 -0.85 -6.30 1.81
CA PHE A 210 -1.30 -6.06 3.17
C PHE A 210 -0.35 -5.10 3.88
N GLN A 211 -0.81 -3.87 4.09
CA GLN A 211 -0.06 -2.86 4.83
C GLN A 211 -0.37 -2.91 6.33
N VAL A 212 0.61 -2.62 7.15
CA VAL A 212 0.50 -2.68 8.60
C VAL A 212 1.24 -1.55 9.30
N SER A 213 0.63 -1.07 10.35
CA SER A 213 1.21 -0.28 11.43
C SER A 213 0.36 -0.50 12.69
N GLU A 214 0.69 0.17 13.78
CA GLU A 214 -0.22 0.17 14.92
C GLU A 214 -1.47 1.02 14.67
N ASN A 215 -2.48 0.84 15.53
CA ASN A 215 -3.74 1.60 15.50
C ASN A 215 -3.56 3.14 15.53
N TYR A 216 -2.37 3.62 15.86
CA TYR A 216 -2.02 5.05 15.85
C TYR A 216 -0.90 5.38 14.85
N ARG A 217 -0.70 4.58 13.79
CA ARG A 217 0.40 4.64 12.80
C ARG A 217 1.79 4.42 13.40
N GLY A 218 1.89 3.92 14.65
CA GLY A 218 3.15 3.63 15.34
C GLY A 218 3.78 2.30 14.95
N THR A 219 4.92 2.02 15.59
CA THR A 219 5.69 0.78 15.39
C THR A 219 4.83 -0.45 15.66
N PRO A 220 4.77 -1.44 14.75
CA PRO A 220 4.04 -2.69 14.96
C PRO A 220 4.36 -3.35 16.30
N GLY A 221 3.32 -3.77 17.03
CA GLY A 221 3.43 -4.43 18.34
C GLY A 221 3.48 -3.51 19.55
N THR A 222 3.37 -2.19 19.37
CA THR A 222 3.46 -1.22 20.47
C THR A 222 2.12 -0.62 20.91
N GLY A 223 1.02 -1.02 20.30
CA GLY A 223 -0.30 -0.46 20.54
C GLY A 223 -1.38 -1.51 20.80
N GLN A 224 -2.57 -1.29 20.23
CA GLN A 224 -3.78 -2.07 20.49
C GLN A 224 -4.32 -2.79 19.24
N THR A 225 -3.56 -2.83 18.16
CA THR A 225 -3.96 -3.51 16.93
C THR A 225 -4.25 -5.00 17.19
N ARG A 226 -5.33 -5.49 16.58
CA ARG A 226 -5.76 -6.89 16.69
C ARG A 226 -4.93 -7.83 15.81
N TRP A 227 -3.64 -7.91 16.10
CA TRP A 227 -2.67 -8.74 15.37
C TRP A 227 -3.07 -10.21 15.27
N ASP A 228 -3.75 -10.72 16.28
CA ASP A 228 -4.31 -12.07 16.30
C ASP A 228 -5.40 -12.29 15.23
N ALA A 229 -6.27 -11.29 15.03
CA ALA A 229 -7.31 -11.32 14.01
C ALA A 229 -6.70 -11.25 12.59
N TYR A 230 -5.71 -10.37 12.38
CA TYR A 230 -4.99 -10.33 11.10
C TYR A 230 -4.35 -11.68 10.77
N LYS A 231 -3.65 -12.28 11.73
CA LYS A 231 -3.01 -13.58 11.53
C LYS A 231 -4.02 -14.64 11.13
N ARG A 232 -5.12 -14.79 11.87
CA ARG A 232 -6.16 -15.79 11.55
C ARG A 232 -6.81 -15.52 10.19
N GLY A 233 -7.05 -14.27 9.84
CA GLY A 233 -7.58 -13.90 8.53
C GLY A 233 -6.65 -14.31 7.39
N LEU A 234 -5.37 -13.94 7.48
CA LEU A 234 -4.35 -14.27 6.48
C LEU A 234 -4.09 -15.79 6.37
N GLU A 235 -4.05 -16.51 7.51
CA GLU A 235 -3.96 -17.98 7.52
C GLU A 235 -5.17 -18.63 6.82
N ALA A 236 -6.38 -18.11 7.06
CA ALA A 236 -7.61 -18.66 6.51
C ALA A 236 -7.70 -18.57 4.98
N ILE A 237 -7.07 -17.57 4.38
CA ILE A 237 -7.03 -17.38 2.92
C ILE A 237 -5.72 -17.91 2.29
N ASN A 238 -4.84 -18.53 3.08
CA ASN A 238 -3.50 -18.99 2.66
C ASN A 238 -2.70 -17.86 1.99
N TYR A 239 -2.69 -16.67 2.61
CA TYR A 239 -1.97 -15.51 2.07
C TYR A 239 -0.47 -15.74 2.08
N THR A 240 0.18 -15.59 0.91
CA THR A 240 1.63 -15.75 0.71
C THR A 240 2.28 -14.47 0.14
N GLY A 241 1.56 -13.36 0.20
CA GLY A 241 2.01 -12.07 -0.32
C GLY A 241 2.95 -11.35 0.64
N VAL A 242 3.03 -10.04 0.46
CA VAL A 242 3.89 -9.15 1.25
C VAL A 242 3.08 -8.51 2.37
N VAL A 243 3.68 -8.44 3.57
CA VAL A 243 3.22 -7.62 4.70
C VAL A 243 4.16 -6.43 4.80
N SER A 244 3.68 -5.23 4.49
CA SER A 244 4.47 -4.01 4.40
C SER A 244 4.22 -3.09 5.58
N ILE A 245 5.29 -2.62 6.24
CA ILE A 245 5.17 -1.54 7.21
C ILE A 245 4.90 -0.24 6.45
N GLU A 246 3.74 0.36 6.69
CA GLU A 246 3.44 1.71 6.24
C GLU A 246 3.28 2.65 7.44
N SER A 247 4.14 3.65 7.47
CA SER A 247 4.05 4.81 8.35
C SER A 247 4.86 5.96 7.73
N PHE A 248 4.85 7.11 8.40
CA PHE A 248 5.29 8.36 7.79
C PHE A 248 6.22 9.10 8.72
N THR A 249 7.20 9.83 8.13
CA THR A 249 8.03 10.74 8.89
C THR A 249 7.29 12.06 9.17
N PRO A 250 7.37 12.61 10.39
CA PRO A 250 6.87 13.96 10.69
C PRO A 250 7.82 15.08 10.22
N ASP A 251 9.01 14.71 9.74
CA ASP A 251 10.07 15.69 9.42
C ASP A 251 9.84 16.41 8.09
N ILE A 252 8.90 15.91 7.27
CA ILE A 252 8.50 16.49 5.99
C ILE A 252 7.11 17.08 6.12
N LYS A 253 7.03 18.40 6.16
CA LYS A 253 5.81 19.14 6.49
C LYS A 253 4.62 18.81 5.58
N GLU A 254 4.87 18.69 4.29
CA GLU A 254 3.84 18.39 3.29
C GLU A 254 3.26 17.00 3.50
N LEU A 255 4.13 16.00 3.70
CA LEU A 255 3.72 14.62 4.00
C LEU A 255 3.00 14.56 5.35
N ALA A 256 3.60 15.11 6.41
CA ALA A 256 3.03 15.13 7.75
C ALA A 256 1.64 15.77 7.78
N GLY A 257 1.45 16.85 7.00
CA GLY A 257 0.15 17.51 6.85
C GLY A 257 -0.89 16.64 6.12
N ALA A 258 -0.48 15.93 5.07
CA ALA A 258 -1.38 15.07 4.29
C ALA A 258 -1.88 13.85 5.09
N VAL A 259 -1.03 13.29 5.97
CA VAL A 259 -1.33 12.08 6.74
C VAL A 259 -1.57 12.32 8.24
N CYS A 260 -1.66 13.58 8.66
CA CYS A 260 -1.93 14.01 10.04
C CYS A 260 -0.93 13.46 11.08
N ILE A 261 0.35 13.35 10.75
CA ILE A 261 1.42 12.93 11.65
C ILE A 261 2.12 14.17 12.24
N TRP A 262 1.66 14.64 13.39
CA TRP A 262 2.09 15.91 13.99
C TRP A 262 3.28 15.82 14.93
N LYS A 263 3.76 14.61 15.21
CA LYS A 263 4.88 14.34 16.12
C LYS A 263 5.56 13.02 15.78
N PRO A 264 6.83 12.83 16.18
CA PRO A 264 7.51 11.53 16.05
C PRO A 264 6.73 10.42 16.78
N LEU A 265 6.54 9.28 16.09
CA LEU A 265 5.86 8.09 16.61
C LEU A 265 6.84 7.05 17.19
N ALA A 266 8.13 7.25 16.96
CA ALA A 266 9.22 6.45 17.52
C ALA A 266 10.45 7.34 17.81
N LYS A 267 11.46 6.79 18.49
CA LYS A 267 12.71 7.51 18.77
C LYS A 267 13.53 7.80 17.51
N SER A 268 13.41 6.93 16.51
CA SER A 268 14.00 7.11 15.18
C SER A 268 13.25 6.25 14.16
N GLN A 269 13.28 6.66 12.91
CA GLN A 269 12.65 5.90 11.82
C GLN A 269 13.35 4.56 11.55
N GLY A 270 14.67 4.50 11.75
CA GLY A 270 15.41 3.22 11.69
C GLY A 270 15.00 2.25 12.79
N GLY A 271 14.86 2.74 14.04
CA GLY A 271 14.36 1.93 15.15
C GLY A 271 12.92 1.48 14.94
N PHE A 272 12.08 2.35 14.35
CA PHE A 272 10.72 1.98 13.96
C PHE A 272 10.71 0.76 13.01
N ALA A 273 11.51 0.82 11.95
CA ALA A 273 11.58 -0.26 10.95
C ALA A 273 12.12 -1.56 11.55
N GLU A 274 13.22 -1.48 12.31
CA GLU A 274 13.90 -2.64 12.91
C GLU A 274 13.03 -3.34 13.96
N GLU A 275 12.49 -2.59 14.92
CA GLU A 275 11.62 -3.12 15.97
C GLU A 275 10.30 -3.66 15.39
N GLY A 276 9.73 -2.93 14.41
CA GLY A 276 8.53 -3.36 13.71
C GLY A 276 8.73 -4.68 12.96
N LEU A 277 9.83 -4.82 12.21
CA LEU A 277 10.14 -6.07 11.50
C LEU A 277 10.38 -7.24 12.48
N LYS A 278 11.10 -6.99 13.56
CA LYS A 278 11.31 -8.01 14.60
C LYS A 278 9.98 -8.51 15.17
N PHE A 279 9.07 -7.59 15.48
CA PHE A 279 7.71 -7.96 15.91
C PHE A 279 6.98 -8.78 14.83
N LEU A 280 6.98 -8.33 13.57
CA LEU A 280 6.27 -8.99 12.47
C LEU A 280 6.80 -10.40 12.21
N LYS A 281 8.11 -10.64 12.27
CA LYS A 281 8.69 -11.99 12.16
C LYS A 281 8.18 -12.90 13.26
N LYS A 282 8.21 -12.45 14.52
CA LYS A 282 7.66 -13.22 15.65
C LYS A 282 6.16 -13.46 15.51
N TRP A 283 5.38 -12.45 15.13
CA TRP A 283 3.95 -12.55 14.89
C TRP A 283 3.62 -13.55 13.79
N ALA A 284 4.36 -13.56 12.69
CA ALA A 284 4.20 -14.54 11.62
C ALA A 284 4.64 -15.96 12.02
N GLY A 285 5.32 -16.14 13.14
CA GLY A 285 5.84 -17.45 13.60
C GLY A 285 7.16 -17.83 12.92
N LYS A 286 7.92 -16.85 12.41
CA LYS A 286 9.28 -17.05 11.86
C LYS A 286 10.31 -16.90 12.95
N SER A 287 11.36 -17.76 12.93
CA SER A 287 12.48 -17.64 13.89
C SER A 287 13.38 -16.45 13.54
N GLU A 288 14.07 -15.86 14.56
CA GLU A 288 15.02 -14.77 14.35
C GLU A 288 16.27 -15.22 13.55
N ASP A 289 16.50 -16.52 13.38
CA ASP A 289 17.73 -17.10 12.82
C ASP A 289 17.71 -17.37 11.30
N GLU A 290 16.69 -16.98 10.57
CA GLU A 290 16.70 -17.08 9.10
C GLU A 290 17.45 -15.92 8.43
N ARG A 291 18.53 -15.46 9.01
CA ARG A 291 19.56 -14.71 8.29
C ARG A 291 20.35 -15.71 7.46
N GLY A 292 20.00 -15.80 6.16
CA GLY A 292 20.55 -16.63 5.12
C GLY A 292 21.90 -17.33 5.39
N LEU A 293 21.85 -18.57 5.78
CA LEU A 293 22.96 -19.49 5.57
C LEU A 293 22.89 -19.99 4.11
N VAL A 294 23.33 -19.17 3.17
CA VAL A 294 23.92 -19.70 1.95
C VAL A 294 25.36 -20.01 2.29
N LEU A 295 25.57 -21.14 2.98
CA LEU A 295 26.88 -21.77 3.01
C LEU A 295 27.16 -22.30 1.61
N GLY A 296 28.11 -21.66 0.94
CA GLY A 296 28.74 -22.19 -0.24
C GLY A 296 29.20 -23.61 0.05
N VAL A 297 28.77 -24.52 -0.77
CA VAL A 297 29.41 -25.82 -0.95
C VAL A 297 30.22 -25.68 -2.22
N GLY A 298 31.53 -25.90 -2.02
CA GLY A 298 32.62 -25.78 -2.95
C GLY A 298 32.53 -26.48 -4.30
#